data_eff8b6f7d3e90552b693fdfdb03e798f
#
_entry.id   eff8b6f7d3e90552b693fdfdb03e798f
#
_cell.length_a   1.000
_cell.length_b   1.000
_cell.length_c   1.000
_cell.angle_alpha   90.00
_cell.angle_beta   90.00
_cell.angle_gamma   90.00
#
_symmetry.space_group_name_H-M   'P 1'
#
loop_
_entity.id
_entity.type
_entity.pdbx_description
1 polymer ?
#
loop_
_entity_poly.entity_id
_entity_poly.type
_entity_poly.pdbx_seq_one_letter_code
_entity_poly.pdbx_strand_id
1 'polypeptide(L)'
;MYKRQLEREYDLSLITTAPTVVYEVEIIDGQIIKVDSPSSLPAVNNIQEMREPIVLANILVPHEHLGSVITLCVEKRGVQKDMQFIGKQVSLSYEIPMNEVVLDFFDRLKSVSRGYASLDYHFVRFEKSNLVRLDILINGDKVDALALIVHRDHAMSKGRLLTEKMKELIPRQLYDVAIQAAIGGQIISRQTVKALRKNVTAKCYGGDITRKKKLLEKQKAGKKRMKRVGNVEVPQEAF
;
A
#
# COMPACT_ATOMS: atom_id res chain seq x y z
N MET A 1 -3.65 -14.90 -15.41
CA MET A 1 -4.29 -16.01 -16.14
C MET A 1 -4.92 -17.04 -15.20
N TYR A 2 -4.23 -17.54 -14.18
CA TYR A 2 -4.71 -18.56 -13.23
C TYR A 2 -5.88 -18.13 -12.34
N LYS A 3 -6.00 -16.86 -11.94
CA LYS A 3 -7.11 -16.38 -11.10
C LYS A 3 -8.48 -16.66 -11.73
N ARG A 4 -8.69 -16.23 -12.99
CA ARG A 4 -9.95 -16.45 -13.71
C ARG A 4 -10.26 -17.93 -13.92
N GLN A 5 -9.23 -18.78 -14.03
CA GLN A 5 -9.41 -20.20 -14.17
C GLN A 5 -9.92 -20.81 -12.86
N LEU A 6 -9.29 -20.46 -11.73
CA LEU A 6 -9.73 -20.90 -10.41
C LEU A 6 -11.16 -20.44 -10.05
N GLU A 7 -11.49 -19.19 -10.37
CA GLU A 7 -12.83 -18.63 -10.17
C GLU A 7 -13.89 -19.42 -10.97
N ARG A 8 -13.56 -19.82 -12.21
CA ARG A 8 -14.50 -20.56 -13.06
C ARG A 8 -14.62 -22.05 -12.72
N GLU A 9 -13.51 -22.68 -12.32
CA GLU A 9 -13.50 -24.14 -12.03
C GLU A 9 -14.07 -24.45 -10.65
N TYR A 10 -13.90 -23.54 -9.68
CA TYR A 10 -14.29 -23.78 -8.28
C TYR A 10 -15.40 -22.86 -7.78
N ASP A 11 -15.96 -21.98 -8.62
CA ASP A 11 -17.00 -20.99 -8.26
C ASP A 11 -16.62 -20.15 -7.03
N LEU A 12 -15.35 -19.71 -6.98
CA LEU A 12 -14.78 -18.93 -5.89
C LEU A 12 -14.67 -17.45 -6.28
N SER A 13 -14.93 -16.57 -5.32
CA SER A 13 -14.58 -15.16 -5.44
C SER A 13 -13.20 -14.93 -4.81
N LEU A 14 -12.18 -14.70 -5.62
CA LEU A 14 -10.80 -14.56 -5.17
C LEU A 14 -10.35 -13.10 -5.16
N ILE A 15 -9.79 -12.67 -4.02
CA ILE A 15 -9.08 -11.38 -3.90
C ILE A 15 -7.58 -11.68 -3.91
N THR A 16 -6.85 -11.10 -4.86
CA THR A 16 -5.40 -11.18 -4.90
C THR A 16 -4.81 -9.99 -4.17
N THR A 17 -3.96 -10.23 -3.19
CA THR A 17 -3.26 -9.20 -2.44
C THR A 17 -1.78 -9.16 -2.85
N ALA A 18 -1.08 -8.07 -2.53
CA ALA A 18 0.36 -7.98 -2.71
C ALA A 18 1.06 -9.06 -1.86
N PRO A 19 2.20 -9.62 -2.32
CA PRO A 19 2.96 -10.56 -1.53
C PRO A 19 3.47 -9.87 -0.25
N THR A 20 3.45 -10.60 0.86
CA THR A 20 3.96 -10.16 2.15
C THR A 20 5.12 -11.02 2.59
N VAL A 21 5.96 -10.51 3.48
CA VAL A 21 7.04 -11.24 4.12
C VAL A 21 6.66 -11.62 5.54
N VAL A 22 7.32 -12.64 6.09
CA VAL A 22 7.12 -13.03 7.49
C VAL A 22 7.96 -12.11 8.38
N TYR A 23 7.32 -11.49 9.37
CA TYR A 23 7.97 -10.68 10.39
C TYR A 23 8.07 -11.46 11.70
N GLU A 24 9.08 -11.18 12.51
CA GLU A 24 9.15 -11.63 13.89
C GLU A 24 8.75 -10.48 14.83
N VAL A 25 7.82 -10.77 15.72
CA VAL A 25 7.31 -9.81 16.69
C VAL A 25 7.53 -10.36 18.09
N GLU A 26 8.29 -9.66 18.89
CA GLU A 26 8.48 -9.94 20.32
C GLU A 26 7.40 -9.20 21.09
N ILE A 27 6.62 -9.94 21.86
CA ILE A 27 5.59 -9.39 22.75
C ILE A 27 6.17 -9.18 24.15
N ILE A 28 5.47 -8.36 24.97
CA ILE A 28 5.93 -8.00 26.33
C ILE A 28 6.25 -9.22 27.20
N ASP A 29 5.60 -10.34 26.96
CA ASP A 29 5.83 -11.61 27.69
C ASP A 29 7.14 -12.32 27.27
N GLY A 30 7.93 -11.71 26.36
CA GLY A 30 9.17 -12.29 25.84
C GLY A 30 8.98 -13.38 24.79
N GLN A 31 7.73 -13.68 24.39
CA GLN A 31 7.46 -14.65 23.34
C GLN A 31 7.66 -14.01 21.96
N ILE A 32 8.36 -14.72 21.07
CA ILE A 32 8.52 -14.33 19.68
C ILE A 32 7.47 -15.04 18.83
N ILE A 33 6.64 -14.27 18.14
CA ILE A 33 5.63 -14.77 17.22
C ILE A 33 6.00 -14.39 15.79
N LYS A 34 5.66 -15.29 14.84
CA LYS A 34 5.81 -15.02 13.41
C LYS A 34 4.49 -14.48 12.86
N VAL A 35 4.58 -13.34 12.21
CA VAL A 35 3.43 -12.63 11.63
C VAL A 35 3.63 -12.57 10.11
N ASP A 36 2.75 -13.23 9.37
CA ASP A 36 2.72 -13.31 7.90
C ASP A 36 1.69 -12.36 7.28
N SER A 37 0.77 -11.83 8.10
CA SER A 37 -0.30 -10.95 7.67
C SER A 37 -0.44 -9.75 8.61
N PRO A 38 -0.71 -8.53 8.08
CA PRO A 38 -0.99 -7.38 8.92
C PRO A 38 -2.17 -7.57 9.89
N SER A 39 -3.11 -8.45 9.53
CA SER A 39 -4.29 -8.75 10.37
C SER A 39 -3.94 -9.58 11.61
N SER A 40 -2.87 -10.38 11.52
CA SER A 40 -2.37 -11.23 12.63
C SER A 40 -1.48 -10.46 13.61
N LEU A 41 -1.22 -9.16 13.34
CA LEU A 41 -0.38 -8.34 14.21
C LEU A 41 -1.07 -8.08 15.56
N PRO A 42 -0.40 -8.34 16.71
CA PRO A 42 -0.93 -8.01 18.03
C PRO A 42 -1.23 -6.52 18.19
N ALA A 43 -1.99 -6.17 19.23
CA ALA A 43 -2.22 -4.78 19.59
C ALA A 43 -0.87 -4.09 19.87
N VAL A 44 -0.71 -2.85 19.39
CA VAL A 44 0.55 -2.09 19.47
C VAL A 44 1.10 -2.03 20.91
N ASN A 45 0.22 -1.98 21.91
CA ASN A 45 0.60 -1.94 23.32
C ASN A 45 1.26 -3.23 23.84
N ASN A 46 1.08 -4.34 23.13
CA ASN A 46 1.63 -5.64 23.52
C ASN A 46 2.95 -5.96 22.80
N ILE A 47 3.36 -5.10 21.86
CA ILE A 47 4.56 -5.31 21.05
C ILE A 47 5.75 -4.62 21.75
N GLN A 48 6.76 -5.40 22.05
CA GLN A 48 8.04 -4.90 22.54
C GLN A 48 8.97 -4.54 21.40
N GLU A 49 9.10 -5.42 20.41
CA GLU A 49 10.00 -5.25 19.29
C GLU A 49 9.45 -5.91 18.02
N MET A 50 9.72 -5.31 16.88
CA MET A 50 9.43 -5.90 15.55
C MET A 50 10.73 -6.08 14.79
N ARG A 51 10.88 -7.26 14.16
CA ARG A 51 12.04 -7.61 13.33
C ARG A 51 11.60 -7.93 11.93
N GLU A 52 12.30 -7.35 10.94
CA GLU A 52 12.09 -7.63 9.53
C GLU A 52 13.17 -8.55 8.97
N PRO A 53 12.84 -9.42 7.99
CA PRO A 53 13.82 -10.26 7.33
C PRO A 53 14.72 -9.42 6.42
N ILE A 54 16.03 -9.58 6.58
CA ILE A 54 17.06 -8.95 5.75
C ILE A 54 17.60 -9.98 4.77
N VAL A 55 17.74 -9.59 3.52
CA VAL A 55 18.37 -10.38 2.46
C VAL A 55 19.65 -9.73 2.00
N LEU A 56 20.63 -10.55 1.64
CA LEU A 56 21.79 -10.11 0.88
C LEU A 56 21.47 -10.23 -0.61
N ALA A 57 21.37 -9.09 -1.25
CA ALA A 57 21.12 -8.94 -2.67
C ALA A 57 22.45 -8.75 -3.42
N ASN A 58 22.78 -9.69 -4.32
CA ASN A 58 23.92 -9.59 -5.22
C ASN A 58 23.44 -9.12 -6.58
N ILE A 59 23.90 -7.96 -7.02
CA ILE A 59 23.48 -7.31 -8.24
C ILE A 59 24.68 -7.21 -9.18
N LEU A 60 24.56 -7.76 -10.37
CA LEU A 60 25.56 -7.60 -11.42
C LEU A 60 25.02 -6.61 -12.45
N VAL A 61 25.78 -5.53 -12.71
CA VAL A 61 25.33 -4.42 -13.56
C VAL A 61 26.50 -3.85 -14.37
N PRO A 62 26.28 -3.40 -15.63
CA PRO A 62 27.28 -2.64 -16.40
C PRO A 62 27.60 -1.29 -15.74
N HIS A 63 28.84 -0.84 -15.90
CA HIS A 63 29.32 0.46 -15.37
C HIS A 63 28.40 1.65 -15.65
N GLU A 64 27.81 1.68 -16.85
CA GLU A 64 26.95 2.78 -17.31
C GLU A 64 25.72 2.99 -16.43
N HIS A 65 25.22 1.95 -15.78
CA HIS A 65 24.01 1.97 -14.96
C HIS A 65 24.30 1.92 -13.46
N LEU A 66 25.57 1.92 -13.05
CA LEU A 66 25.98 1.75 -11.66
C LEU A 66 25.32 2.79 -10.73
N GLY A 67 25.39 4.09 -11.08
CA GLY A 67 24.84 5.16 -10.25
C GLY A 67 23.33 5.03 -10.03
N SER A 68 22.57 4.68 -11.08
CA SER A 68 21.11 4.50 -10.99
C SER A 68 20.73 3.33 -10.09
N VAL A 69 21.53 2.23 -10.14
CA VAL A 69 21.31 1.06 -9.30
C VAL A 69 21.65 1.35 -7.83
N ILE A 70 22.75 2.05 -7.57
CA ILE A 70 23.10 2.49 -6.20
C ILE A 70 21.98 3.35 -5.62
N THR A 71 21.50 4.34 -6.37
CA THR A 71 20.38 5.19 -5.94
C THR A 71 19.14 4.36 -5.60
N LEU A 72 18.79 3.39 -6.44
CA LEU A 72 17.67 2.48 -6.19
C LEU A 72 17.87 1.68 -4.90
N CYS A 73 19.07 1.12 -4.67
CA CYS A 73 19.35 0.37 -3.44
C CYS A 73 19.22 1.24 -2.18
N VAL A 74 19.70 2.48 -2.23
CA VAL A 74 19.59 3.44 -1.11
C VAL A 74 18.12 3.82 -0.85
N GLU A 75 17.32 4.09 -1.90
CA GLU A 75 15.88 4.35 -1.77
C GLU A 75 15.13 3.18 -1.10
N LYS A 76 15.61 1.95 -1.30
CA LYS A 76 15.07 0.72 -0.71
C LYS A 76 15.70 0.34 0.63
N ARG A 77 16.31 1.30 1.31
CA ARG A 77 16.97 1.12 2.63
C ARG A 77 18.13 0.11 2.60
N GLY A 78 18.73 -0.08 1.43
CA GLY A 78 19.84 -1.00 1.27
C GLY A 78 21.12 -0.46 1.89
N VAL A 79 21.86 -1.33 2.58
CA VAL A 79 23.18 -1.07 3.14
C VAL A 79 24.22 -1.79 2.29
N GLN A 80 25.12 -1.05 1.66
CA GLN A 80 26.17 -1.61 0.85
C GLN A 80 27.18 -2.41 1.70
N LYS A 81 27.48 -3.63 1.29
CA LYS A 81 28.46 -4.51 1.91
C LYS A 81 29.72 -4.61 1.11
N ASP A 82 29.59 -4.83 -0.18
CA ASP A 82 30.71 -5.00 -1.08
C ASP A 82 30.44 -4.43 -2.48
N MET A 83 31.52 -4.08 -3.17
CA MET A 83 31.48 -3.66 -4.57
C MET A 83 32.76 -4.10 -5.26
N GLN A 84 32.63 -4.91 -6.29
CA GLN A 84 33.75 -5.45 -7.06
C GLN A 84 33.59 -5.14 -8.53
N PHE A 85 34.68 -4.72 -9.15
CA PHE A 85 34.75 -4.47 -10.59
C PHE A 85 35.21 -5.72 -11.34
N ILE A 86 34.38 -6.25 -12.21
CA ILE A 86 34.63 -7.47 -12.96
C ILE A 86 34.61 -7.11 -14.47
N GLY A 87 35.74 -6.70 -14.99
CA GLY A 87 35.87 -6.27 -16.41
C GLY A 87 34.95 -5.06 -16.69
N LYS A 88 33.92 -5.24 -17.53
CA LYS A 88 32.96 -4.21 -17.91
C LYS A 88 31.71 -4.17 -16.99
N GLN A 89 31.65 -5.02 -16.01
CA GLN A 89 30.53 -5.13 -15.07
C GLN A 89 30.99 -4.84 -13.64
N VAL A 90 30.04 -4.50 -12.79
CA VAL A 90 30.23 -4.29 -11.36
C VAL A 90 29.30 -5.24 -10.62
N SER A 91 29.87 -5.97 -9.68
CA SER A 91 29.13 -6.77 -8.71
C SER A 91 28.92 -5.94 -7.45
N LEU A 92 27.67 -5.75 -7.07
CA LEU A 92 27.24 -5.03 -5.87
C LEU A 92 26.59 -5.99 -4.91
N SER A 93 26.99 -5.95 -3.65
CA SER A 93 26.33 -6.69 -2.56
C SER A 93 25.70 -5.72 -1.57
N TYR A 94 24.38 -5.83 -1.42
CA TYR A 94 23.59 -5.00 -0.53
C TYR A 94 22.76 -5.84 0.44
N GLU A 95 22.75 -5.47 1.71
CA GLU A 95 21.71 -5.94 2.64
C GLU A 95 20.48 -5.05 2.47
N ILE A 96 19.35 -5.66 2.10
CA ILE A 96 18.10 -4.94 1.83
C ILE A 96 16.97 -5.65 2.60
N PRO A 97 16.02 -4.92 3.21
CA PRO A 97 14.83 -5.54 3.78
C PRO A 97 14.05 -6.32 2.72
N MET A 98 13.72 -7.57 3.00
CA MET A 98 13.07 -8.48 2.05
C MET A 98 11.76 -7.92 1.49
N ASN A 99 11.00 -7.20 2.32
CA ASN A 99 9.74 -6.57 1.90
C ASN A 99 9.93 -5.52 0.79
N GLU A 100 11.05 -4.82 0.76
CA GLU A 100 11.37 -3.86 -0.30
C GLU A 100 11.85 -4.56 -1.59
N VAL A 101 12.36 -5.80 -1.49
CA VAL A 101 12.81 -6.58 -2.65
C VAL A 101 11.64 -7.28 -3.34
N VAL A 102 10.75 -7.90 -2.57
CA VAL A 102 9.65 -8.74 -3.10
C VAL A 102 8.61 -7.92 -3.88
N LEU A 103 8.37 -6.65 -3.52
CA LEU A 103 7.31 -5.85 -4.13
C LEU A 103 7.63 -5.43 -5.57
N ASP A 104 8.61 -4.56 -5.76
CA ASP A 104 8.84 -3.88 -7.04
C ASP A 104 10.33 -3.70 -7.39
N PHE A 105 11.24 -4.18 -6.55
CA PHE A 105 12.66 -3.95 -6.71
C PHE A 105 13.20 -4.52 -8.02
N PHE A 106 12.81 -5.75 -8.37
CA PHE A 106 13.27 -6.40 -9.60
C PHE A 106 12.85 -5.62 -10.84
N ASP A 107 11.60 -5.20 -10.92
CA ASP A 107 11.07 -4.46 -12.06
C ASP A 107 11.75 -3.08 -12.18
N ARG A 108 11.94 -2.40 -11.05
CA ARG A 108 12.66 -1.13 -11.02
C ARG A 108 14.14 -1.31 -11.39
N LEU A 109 14.80 -2.38 -10.90
CA LEU A 109 16.17 -2.71 -11.24
C LEU A 109 16.33 -2.92 -12.75
N LYS A 110 15.42 -3.69 -13.35
CA LYS A 110 15.41 -3.89 -14.81
C LYS A 110 15.17 -2.58 -15.56
N SER A 111 14.26 -1.75 -15.07
CA SER A 111 13.97 -0.45 -15.68
C SER A 111 15.18 0.49 -15.67
N VAL A 112 15.83 0.70 -14.51
CA VAL A 112 16.97 1.63 -14.37
C VAL A 112 18.25 1.12 -15.06
N SER A 113 18.36 -0.19 -15.24
CA SER A 113 19.49 -0.81 -15.93
C SER A 113 19.20 -1.17 -17.39
N ARG A 114 18.06 -0.77 -17.94
CA ARG A 114 17.62 -1.12 -19.30
C ARG A 114 17.63 -2.64 -19.57
N GLY A 115 17.33 -3.41 -18.54
CA GLY A 115 17.30 -4.87 -18.60
C GLY A 115 18.64 -5.58 -18.38
N TYR A 116 19.75 -4.85 -18.26
CA TYR A 116 21.09 -5.45 -18.16
C TYR A 116 21.47 -5.95 -16.77
N ALA A 117 20.87 -5.45 -15.70
CA ALA A 117 21.19 -5.92 -14.36
C ALA A 117 20.60 -7.30 -14.09
N SER A 118 21.36 -8.14 -13.38
CA SER A 118 20.87 -9.38 -12.78
C SER A 118 20.85 -9.26 -11.26
N LEU A 119 19.92 -9.97 -10.63
CA LEU A 119 19.70 -9.98 -9.18
C LEU A 119 19.64 -11.42 -8.71
N ASP A 120 20.42 -11.72 -7.71
CA ASP A 120 20.28 -12.89 -6.86
C ASP A 120 20.20 -12.45 -5.40
N TYR A 121 19.38 -13.11 -4.58
CA TYR A 121 19.28 -12.75 -3.18
C TYR A 121 19.02 -13.97 -2.31
N HIS A 122 19.53 -13.92 -1.08
CA HIS A 122 19.29 -14.96 -0.09
C HIS A 122 19.04 -14.34 1.29
N PHE A 123 18.25 -15.03 2.09
CA PHE A 123 17.96 -14.61 3.47
C PHE A 123 19.23 -14.67 4.34
N VAL A 124 19.43 -13.65 5.17
CA VAL A 124 20.57 -13.57 6.11
C VAL A 124 20.10 -13.69 7.55
N ARG A 125 19.23 -12.78 7.99
CA ARG A 125 18.79 -12.70 9.39
C ARG A 125 17.53 -11.86 9.53
N PHE A 126 16.92 -11.95 10.70
CA PHE A 126 15.95 -10.95 11.15
C PHE A 126 16.67 -9.81 11.85
N GLU A 127 16.25 -8.57 11.60
CA GLU A 127 16.84 -7.37 12.19
C GLU A 127 15.73 -6.46 12.75
N LYS A 128 15.99 -5.88 13.92
CA LYS A 128 15.07 -4.91 14.55
C LYS A 128 14.84 -3.72 13.65
N SER A 129 13.58 -3.35 13.49
CA SER A 129 13.17 -2.23 12.64
C SER A 129 11.97 -1.50 13.21
N ASN A 130 11.88 -0.20 12.92
CA ASN A 130 10.75 0.64 13.34
C ASN A 130 9.58 0.47 12.37
N LEU A 131 8.89 -0.65 12.50
CA LEU A 131 7.75 -1.02 11.66
C LEU A 131 6.44 -0.55 12.27
N VAL A 132 5.51 -0.18 11.43
CA VAL A 132 4.16 0.22 11.83
C VAL A 132 3.12 -0.43 10.91
N ARG A 133 1.94 -0.73 11.47
CA ARG A 133 0.80 -1.15 10.68
C ARG A 133 0.12 0.09 10.09
N LEU A 134 0.00 0.10 8.78
CA LEU A 134 -0.73 1.09 8.00
C LEU A 134 -2.10 0.51 7.65
N ASP A 135 -3.15 1.05 8.25
CA ASP A 135 -4.54 0.68 7.98
C ASP A 135 -5.14 1.59 6.91
N ILE A 136 -5.90 1.02 5.98
CA ILE A 136 -6.72 1.77 5.03
C ILE A 136 -8.17 1.70 5.47
N LEU A 137 -8.80 2.88 5.58
CA LEU A 137 -10.20 3.00 5.97
C LEU A 137 -11.01 3.60 4.81
N ILE A 138 -12.15 3.00 4.54
CA ILE A 138 -13.13 3.49 3.57
C ILE A 138 -14.40 3.87 4.32
N ASN A 139 -14.76 5.13 4.29
CA ASN A 139 -15.86 5.72 5.06
C ASN A 139 -15.78 5.52 6.58
N GLY A 140 -14.62 5.18 7.11
CA GLY A 140 -14.38 4.90 8.53
C GLY A 140 -14.21 3.41 8.83
N ASP A 141 -14.61 2.52 7.92
CA ASP A 141 -14.47 1.08 8.09
C ASP A 141 -13.08 0.63 7.60
N LYS A 142 -12.41 -0.20 8.39
CA LYS A 142 -11.10 -0.75 8.03
C LYS A 142 -11.23 -1.82 6.96
N VAL A 143 -10.32 -1.82 6.00
CA VAL A 143 -10.20 -2.84 4.96
C VAL A 143 -8.94 -3.64 5.22
N ASP A 144 -9.07 -4.79 5.88
CA ASP A 144 -7.92 -5.60 6.32
C ASP A 144 -7.06 -6.09 5.15
N ALA A 145 -7.65 -6.39 4.01
CA ALA A 145 -6.93 -6.81 2.81
C ALA A 145 -5.99 -5.73 2.23
N LEU A 146 -6.18 -4.47 2.60
CA LEU A 146 -5.34 -3.33 2.19
C LEU A 146 -4.40 -2.86 3.31
N ALA A 147 -4.41 -3.51 4.47
CA ALA A 147 -3.48 -3.20 5.54
C ALA A 147 -2.06 -3.63 5.16
N LEU A 148 -1.06 -2.83 5.51
CA LEU A 148 0.36 -3.09 5.23
C LEU A 148 1.21 -2.91 6.47
N ILE A 149 2.29 -3.68 6.59
CA ILE A 149 3.36 -3.43 7.54
C ILE A 149 4.46 -2.68 6.78
N VAL A 150 4.80 -1.48 7.24
CA VAL A 150 5.75 -0.59 6.56
C VAL A 150 6.70 0.06 7.56
N HIS A 151 7.88 0.45 7.11
CA HIS A 151 8.78 1.26 7.92
C HIS A 151 8.16 2.63 8.21
N ARG A 152 8.31 3.11 9.45
CA ARG A 152 7.65 4.35 9.92
C ARG A 152 7.98 5.57 9.07
N ASP A 153 9.23 5.71 8.63
CA ASP A 153 9.65 6.85 7.81
C ASP A 153 8.97 6.87 6.44
N HIS A 154 8.65 5.72 5.88
CA HIS A 154 7.98 5.59 4.60
C HIS A 154 6.43 5.51 4.72
N ALA A 155 5.91 5.39 5.94
CA ALA A 155 4.48 5.18 6.15
C ALA A 155 3.61 6.32 5.62
N MET A 156 4.06 7.58 5.78
CA MET A 156 3.32 8.74 5.29
C MET A 156 3.29 8.79 3.75
N SER A 157 4.42 8.58 3.08
CA SER A 157 4.51 8.58 1.62
C SER A 157 3.74 7.42 1.01
N LYS A 158 3.88 6.19 1.55
CA LYS A 158 3.12 5.01 1.12
C LYS A 158 1.61 5.19 1.36
N GLY A 159 1.20 5.71 2.52
CA GLY A 159 -0.20 5.97 2.84
C GLY A 159 -0.84 7.01 1.92
N ARG A 160 -0.11 8.06 1.57
CA ARG A 160 -0.57 9.08 0.61
C ARG A 160 -0.73 8.48 -0.79
N LEU A 161 0.28 7.77 -1.28
CA LEU A 161 0.25 7.13 -2.59
C LEU A 161 -0.92 6.15 -2.73
N LEU A 162 -1.15 5.31 -1.70
CA LEU A 162 -2.26 4.37 -1.69
C LEU A 162 -3.62 5.09 -1.72
N THR A 163 -3.82 6.11 -0.88
CA THR A 163 -5.09 6.84 -0.85
C THR A 163 -5.36 7.59 -2.16
N GLU A 164 -4.32 8.09 -2.84
CA GLU A 164 -4.42 8.72 -4.16
C GLU A 164 -4.80 7.70 -5.24
N LYS A 165 -4.12 6.57 -5.29
CA LYS A 165 -4.43 5.47 -6.23
C LYS A 165 -5.85 4.93 -6.03
N MET A 166 -6.25 4.69 -4.78
CA MET A 166 -7.60 4.23 -4.49
C MET A 166 -8.68 5.23 -4.90
N LYS A 167 -8.40 6.53 -4.78
CA LYS A 167 -9.32 7.57 -5.26
C LYS A 167 -9.53 7.52 -6.76
N GLU A 168 -8.53 7.11 -7.53
CA GLU A 168 -8.62 6.94 -8.98
C GLU A 168 -9.41 5.68 -9.35
N LEU A 169 -9.21 4.60 -8.59
CA LEU A 169 -9.82 3.30 -8.87
C LEU A 169 -11.28 3.20 -8.41
N ILE A 170 -11.61 3.79 -7.25
CA ILE A 170 -12.97 3.72 -6.71
C ILE A 170 -13.92 4.61 -7.55
N PRO A 171 -14.96 4.04 -8.17
CA PRO A 171 -15.89 4.80 -8.99
C PRO A 171 -16.73 5.77 -8.13
N ARG A 172 -17.12 6.89 -8.74
CA ARG A 172 -18.02 7.86 -8.07
C ARG A 172 -19.37 7.23 -7.78
N GLN A 173 -19.80 7.34 -6.54
CA GLN A 173 -21.11 6.86 -6.06
C GLN A 173 -22.07 8.02 -5.82
N LEU A 174 -23.28 7.70 -5.35
CA LEU A 174 -24.29 8.72 -5.03
C LEU A 174 -23.97 9.54 -3.78
N TYR A 175 -22.95 9.16 -3.01
CA TYR A 175 -22.45 9.85 -1.83
C TYR A 175 -20.93 9.97 -1.86
N ASP A 176 -20.37 10.86 -1.04
CA ASP A 176 -18.94 11.07 -0.97
C ASP A 176 -18.28 9.89 -0.22
N VAL A 177 -17.26 9.29 -0.84
CA VAL A 177 -16.47 8.21 -0.24
C VAL A 177 -15.18 8.79 0.33
N ALA A 178 -14.99 8.68 1.63
CA ALA A 178 -13.76 9.07 2.30
C ALA A 178 -12.79 7.88 2.33
N ILE A 179 -11.59 8.06 1.80
CA ILE A 179 -10.49 7.10 1.83
C ILE A 179 -9.43 7.66 2.75
N GLN A 180 -9.02 6.91 3.75
CA GLN A 180 -8.09 7.38 4.77
C GLN A 180 -7.01 6.32 5.00
N ALA A 181 -5.78 6.78 5.21
CA ALA A 181 -4.70 5.95 5.72
C ALA A 181 -4.43 6.32 7.18
N ALA A 182 -4.30 5.35 8.06
CA ALA A 182 -4.10 5.56 9.48
C ALA A 182 -3.03 4.64 10.06
N ILE A 183 -2.33 5.13 11.09
CA ILE A 183 -1.37 4.38 11.90
C ILE A 183 -1.86 4.45 13.35
N GLY A 184 -2.12 3.29 13.97
CA GLY A 184 -2.57 3.24 15.36
C GLY A 184 -3.84 4.07 15.65
N GLY A 185 -4.69 4.29 14.64
CA GLY A 185 -5.89 5.11 14.74
C GLY A 185 -5.71 6.58 14.36
N GLN A 186 -4.47 7.07 14.23
CA GLN A 186 -4.19 8.42 13.77
C GLN A 186 -4.21 8.47 12.24
N ILE A 187 -5.05 9.34 11.66
CA ILE A 187 -5.16 9.53 10.21
C ILE A 187 -3.95 10.34 9.73
N ILE A 188 -3.17 9.75 8.80
CA ILE A 188 -1.98 10.37 8.20
C ILE A 188 -2.24 10.91 6.78
N SER A 189 -3.23 10.34 6.08
CA SER A 189 -3.63 10.80 4.75
C SER A 189 -5.13 10.64 4.56
N ARG A 190 -5.74 11.55 3.81
CA ARG A 190 -7.17 11.50 3.49
C ARG A 190 -7.40 11.99 2.07
N GLN A 191 -8.14 11.19 1.32
CA GLN A 191 -8.69 11.53 0.02
C GLN A 191 -10.21 11.38 0.02
N THR A 192 -10.89 12.03 -0.92
CA THR A 192 -12.34 11.93 -1.04
C THR A 192 -12.74 11.79 -2.50
N VAL A 193 -13.47 10.71 -2.79
CA VAL A 193 -14.16 10.54 -4.07
C VAL A 193 -15.48 11.28 -3.99
N LYS A 194 -15.62 12.36 -4.78
CA LYS A 194 -16.83 13.19 -4.76
C LYS A 194 -18.02 12.44 -5.32
N ALA A 195 -19.18 12.59 -4.69
CA ALA A 195 -20.44 12.01 -5.15
C ALA A 195 -20.84 12.48 -6.56
N LEU A 196 -21.56 11.63 -7.26
CA LEU A 196 -22.31 12.03 -8.46
C LEU A 196 -23.32 13.12 -8.08
N ARG A 197 -23.30 14.24 -8.79
CA ARG A 197 -24.25 15.33 -8.59
C ARG A 197 -25.30 15.31 -9.68
N LYS A 198 -26.57 15.13 -9.28
CA LYS A 198 -27.70 15.49 -10.12
C LYS A 198 -27.94 17.00 -9.98
N ASN A 199 -28.05 17.72 -11.09
CA ASN A 199 -28.41 19.15 -11.04
C ASN A 199 -29.89 19.31 -10.71
N VAL A 200 -30.20 19.35 -9.40
CA VAL A 200 -31.59 19.45 -8.91
C VAL A 200 -32.19 20.86 -9.08
N THR A 201 -31.35 21.84 -9.43
CA THR A 201 -31.76 23.24 -9.61
C THR A 201 -31.90 23.61 -11.09
N ALA A 202 -31.60 22.71 -12.04
CA ALA A 202 -31.67 22.99 -13.48
C ALA A 202 -33.04 23.47 -13.99
N LYS A 203 -34.13 22.99 -13.35
CA LYS A 203 -35.50 23.39 -13.70
C LYS A 203 -36.04 24.57 -12.86
N CYS A 204 -35.20 25.20 -12.04
CA CYS A 204 -35.60 26.38 -11.25
C CYS A 204 -35.30 27.65 -12.05
N TYR A 205 -36.21 28.01 -12.93
CA TYR A 205 -36.17 29.29 -13.66
C TYR A 205 -36.64 30.41 -12.69
N GLY A 206 -35.89 31.51 -12.68
CA GLY A 206 -36.20 32.68 -11.84
C GLY A 206 -35.47 32.70 -10.49
N GLY A 207 -35.57 33.82 -9.79
CA GLY A 207 -34.76 34.18 -8.63
C GLY A 207 -35.18 33.58 -7.28
N ASP A 208 -35.97 32.48 -7.24
CA ASP A 208 -36.37 31.90 -5.94
C ASP A 208 -35.19 31.14 -5.28
N ILE A 209 -34.40 31.94 -4.56
CA ILE A 209 -33.26 31.49 -3.79
C ILE A 209 -33.67 30.47 -2.73
N THR A 210 -34.84 30.67 -2.10
CA THR A 210 -35.37 29.83 -1.00
C THR A 210 -35.68 28.41 -1.50
N ARG A 211 -36.30 28.28 -2.69
CA ARG A 211 -36.58 26.98 -3.33
C ARG A 211 -35.30 26.25 -3.72
N LYS A 212 -34.35 26.97 -4.30
CA LYS A 212 -33.03 26.39 -4.67
C LYS A 212 -32.32 25.86 -3.40
N LYS A 213 -32.31 26.62 -2.31
CA LYS A 213 -31.72 26.23 -1.03
C LYS A 213 -32.36 24.96 -0.47
N LYS A 214 -33.70 24.90 -0.41
CA LYS A 214 -34.44 23.71 0.07
C LYS A 214 -34.16 22.47 -0.76
N LEU A 215 -34.04 22.57 -2.11
CA LEU A 215 -33.70 21.45 -2.97
C LEU A 215 -32.27 20.92 -2.72
N LEU A 216 -31.30 21.82 -2.54
CA LEU A 216 -29.93 21.45 -2.19
C LEU A 216 -29.84 20.81 -0.80
N GLU A 217 -30.57 21.30 0.17
CA GLU A 217 -30.64 20.70 1.52
C GLU A 217 -31.26 19.30 1.49
N LYS A 218 -32.36 19.09 0.75
CA LYS A 218 -32.94 17.75 0.54
C LYS A 218 -31.93 16.79 -0.13
N GLN A 219 -31.19 17.26 -1.14
CA GLN A 219 -30.17 16.46 -1.79
C GLN A 219 -29.04 16.09 -0.81
N LYS A 220 -28.59 17.03 0.02
CA LYS A 220 -27.58 16.79 1.06
C LYS A 220 -28.06 15.79 2.11
N ALA A 221 -29.29 15.91 2.57
CA ALA A 221 -29.90 14.96 3.52
C ALA A 221 -30.03 13.55 2.91
N GLY A 222 -30.48 13.44 1.66
CA GLY A 222 -30.54 12.18 0.91
C GLY A 222 -29.18 11.49 0.81
N LYS A 223 -28.13 12.22 0.45
CA LYS A 223 -26.76 11.70 0.41
C LYS A 223 -26.28 11.20 1.77
N LYS A 224 -26.61 11.92 2.86
CA LYS A 224 -26.25 11.50 4.22
C LYS A 224 -26.95 10.19 4.61
N ARG A 225 -28.21 9.97 4.20
CA ARG A 225 -28.92 8.69 4.41
C ARG A 225 -28.29 7.57 3.60
N MET A 226 -28.01 7.78 2.32
CA MET A 226 -27.37 6.78 1.45
C MET A 226 -26.00 6.35 1.98
N LYS A 227 -25.21 7.28 2.52
CA LYS A 227 -23.91 6.97 3.12
C LYS A 227 -24.02 6.03 4.33
N ARG A 228 -25.13 6.06 5.09
CA ARG A 228 -25.34 5.18 6.25
C ARG A 228 -25.72 3.75 5.87
N VAL A 229 -26.31 3.56 4.70
CA VAL A 229 -26.88 2.27 4.26
C VAL A 229 -26.03 1.63 3.17
N GLY A 230 -25.29 2.43 2.39
CA GLY A 230 -24.54 1.95 1.24
C GLY A 230 -23.18 1.40 1.65
N ASN A 231 -22.89 0.17 1.25
CA ASN A 231 -21.54 -0.37 1.24
C ASN A 231 -20.78 0.19 0.04
N VAL A 232 -19.48 0.47 0.23
CA VAL A 232 -18.61 0.88 -0.87
C VAL A 232 -18.05 -0.37 -1.51
N GLU A 233 -18.38 -0.57 -2.77
CA GLU A 233 -17.79 -1.63 -3.57
C GLU A 233 -16.36 -1.21 -3.95
N VAL A 234 -15.38 -1.98 -3.53
CA VAL A 234 -13.96 -1.77 -3.84
C VAL A 234 -13.63 -2.67 -5.03
N PRO A 235 -13.22 -2.08 -6.18
CA PRO A 235 -12.87 -2.88 -7.35
C PRO A 235 -11.62 -3.73 -7.06
N GLN A 236 -11.49 -4.85 -7.75
CA GLN A 236 -10.38 -5.79 -7.56
C GLN A 236 -9.01 -5.17 -7.89
N GLU A 237 -8.97 -4.20 -8.79
CA GLU A 237 -7.75 -3.48 -9.16
C GLU A 237 -7.18 -2.64 -8.00
N ALA A 238 -7.94 -2.45 -6.92
CA ALA A 238 -7.51 -1.71 -5.73
C ALA A 238 -6.70 -2.57 -4.73
N PHE A 239 -6.71 -3.87 -4.92
CA PHE A 239 -5.97 -4.86 -4.14
C PHE A 239 -4.75 -5.32 -4.92
#